data_963cdfa846166fcfb1c47c614d10c914
#
_entry.id   963cdfa846166fcfb1c47c614d10c914
#
_cell.length_a   1.000
_cell.length_b   1.000
_cell.length_c   1.000
_cell.angle_alpha   90.00
_cell.angle_beta   90.00
_cell.angle_gamma   90.00
#
_symmetry.space_group_name_H-M   'P 1'
#
loop_
_entity.id
_entity.type
_entity.pdbx_description
1 polymer ?
#
loop_
_entity_poly.entity_id
_entity_poly.type
_entity_poly.pdbx_seq_one_letter_code
_entity_poly.pdbx_strand_id
1 'polypeptide(L)'
;LDDTTDLSVVVKPGFAPVEQYSRTGKQGPWTDVYALAATYYYLLTGKKPLSAVERTTGSKMKTLRQQCPEASENTNRAIENALKLDYSQRTQSMHDFLKQLDAGYQGGQIPYIKMQTMGNRRKFRFLSGQRIRIGRECDCDICLMQADISRIHCELIYDMKSKQFVVTDCSSNGTYTKLGLIGKGRYAILKPGDSFYLVCPENWFDLEVK
;
A
#
# COMPACT_ATOMS: atom_id res chain seq x y z
N LEU A 1 46.95 9.72 -21.02
CA LEU A 1 46.42 9.24 -19.71
C LEU A 1 44.96 9.00 -19.89
N ASP A 2 44.61 7.78 -20.36
CA ASP A 2 43.23 7.30 -20.43
C ASP A 2 42.84 6.80 -19.04
N ASP A 3 42.11 7.64 -18.33
CA ASP A 3 41.45 7.26 -17.08
C ASP A 3 40.11 6.68 -17.42
N THR A 4 40.08 5.47 -18.02
CA THR A 4 38.88 4.66 -18.11
C THR A 4 38.60 4.11 -16.72
N THR A 5 37.87 4.86 -15.91
CA THR A 5 37.25 4.35 -14.71
C THR A 5 36.37 3.15 -15.10
N ASP A 6 36.88 1.96 -14.78
CA ASP A 6 36.16 0.69 -15.02
C ASP A 6 34.97 0.62 -14.06
N LEU A 7 33.87 1.20 -14.49
CA LEU A 7 32.59 1.12 -13.76
C LEU A 7 32.13 -0.34 -13.80
N SER A 8 32.51 -1.09 -12.80
CA SER A 8 32.02 -2.44 -12.59
C SER A 8 30.49 -2.42 -12.43
N VAL A 9 29.81 -3.19 -13.27
CA VAL A 9 28.34 -3.32 -13.19
C VAL A 9 28.03 -4.08 -11.90
N VAL A 10 27.64 -3.35 -10.87
CA VAL A 10 27.21 -3.96 -9.60
C VAL A 10 25.73 -4.27 -9.70
N VAL A 11 25.37 -5.53 -9.88
CA VAL A 11 23.98 -6.01 -9.89
C VAL A 11 23.72 -6.94 -8.72
N LYS A 12 22.50 -6.90 -8.19
CA LYS A 12 22.07 -7.80 -7.12
C LYS A 12 21.35 -9.01 -7.74
N PRO A 13 21.97 -10.22 -7.78
CA PRO A 13 21.36 -11.40 -8.38
C PRO A 13 19.98 -11.70 -7.77
N GLY A 14 19.00 -12.01 -8.63
CA GLY A 14 17.60 -12.23 -8.26
C GLY A 14 16.74 -10.97 -8.34
N PHE A 15 17.32 -9.76 -8.24
CA PHE A 15 16.59 -8.49 -8.31
C PHE A 15 16.90 -7.71 -9.59
N ALA A 16 17.99 -8.01 -10.27
CA ALA A 16 18.39 -7.38 -11.51
C ALA A 16 17.95 -8.21 -12.73
N PRO A 17 17.32 -7.63 -13.75
CA PRO A 17 17.01 -8.29 -15.00
C PRO A 17 18.24 -8.44 -15.90
N VAL A 18 18.12 -9.25 -16.98
CA VAL A 18 19.24 -9.61 -17.86
C VAL A 18 19.95 -8.42 -18.50
N GLU A 19 19.18 -7.38 -18.87
CA GLU A 19 19.73 -6.18 -19.49
C GLU A 19 20.66 -5.38 -18.59
N GLN A 20 20.62 -5.57 -17.27
CA GLN A 20 21.54 -4.92 -16.34
C GLN A 20 22.89 -5.63 -16.20
N TYR A 21 23.02 -6.86 -16.72
CA TYR A 21 24.28 -7.60 -16.71
C TYR A 21 25.19 -7.24 -17.90
N SER A 22 24.70 -6.44 -18.85
CA SER A 22 25.45 -6.01 -20.03
C SER A 22 25.53 -4.48 -20.11
N ARG A 23 26.73 -3.98 -20.49
CA ARG A 23 26.93 -2.54 -20.74
C ARG A 23 26.10 -2.01 -21.91
N THR A 24 25.71 -2.88 -22.83
CA THR A 24 24.89 -2.56 -24.02
C THR A 24 23.42 -2.92 -23.83
N GLY A 25 23.05 -3.38 -22.63
CA GLY A 25 21.67 -3.79 -22.32
C GLY A 25 20.71 -2.59 -22.40
N LYS A 26 19.61 -2.77 -23.12
CA LYS A 26 18.60 -1.73 -23.25
C LYS A 26 17.79 -1.60 -21.96
N GLN A 27 18.11 -0.60 -21.16
CA GLN A 27 17.41 -0.31 -19.90
C GLN A 27 16.28 0.71 -20.15
N GLY A 28 15.25 0.65 -19.30
CA GLY A 28 14.08 1.53 -19.35
C GLY A 28 13.17 1.34 -18.16
N PRO A 29 11.96 1.92 -18.15
CA PRO A 29 11.02 1.78 -17.02
C PRO A 29 10.69 0.33 -16.67
N TRP A 30 10.71 -0.58 -17.64
CA TRP A 30 10.55 -2.03 -17.43
C TRP A 30 11.65 -2.67 -16.56
N THR A 31 12.84 -2.06 -16.52
CA THR A 31 13.95 -2.51 -15.67
C THR A 31 13.62 -2.30 -14.19
N ASP A 32 13.07 -1.14 -13.85
CA ASP A 32 12.63 -0.83 -12.49
C ASP A 32 11.40 -1.66 -12.09
N VAL A 33 10.48 -1.89 -13.04
CA VAL A 33 9.33 -2.79 -12.85
C VAL A 33 9.79 -4.20 -12.45
N TYR A 34 10.82 -4.73 -13.11
CA TYR A 34 11.39 -6.04 -12.74
C TYR A 34 11.96 -6.02 -11.32
N ALA A 35 12.76 -5.02 -10.99
CA ALA A 35 13.40 -4.90 -9.67
C ALA A 35 12.36 -4.79 -8.54
N LEU A 36 11.30 -3.99 -8.76
CA LEU A 36 10.19 -3.87 -7.81
C LEU A 36 9.41 -5.19 -7.67
N ALA A 37 9.08 -5.85 -8.77
CA ALA A 37 8.36 -7.13 -8.74
C ALA A 37 9.17 -8.23 -8.04
N ALA A 38 10.49 -8.27 -8.26
CA ALA A 38 11.40 -9.18 -7.57
C ALA A 38 11.44 -8.91 -6.06
N THR A 39 11.45 -7.63 -5.67
CA THR A 39 11.37 -7.21 -4.27
C THR A 39 10.02 -7.61 -3.66
N TYR A 40 8.94 -7.39 -4.37
CA TYR A 40 7.60 -7.76 -3.93
C TYR A 40 7.43 -9.28 -3.77
N TYR A 41 7.95 -10.06 -4.73
CA TYR A 41 8.02 -11.51 -4.61
C TYR A 41 8.78 -11.94 -3.33
N TYR A 42 9.94 -11.33 -3.08
CA TYR A 42 10.73 -11.62 -1.89
C TYR A 42 9.99 -11.28 -0.59
N LEU A 43 9.34 -10.14 -0.52
CA LEU A 43 8.57 -9.71 0.67
C LEU A 43 7.42 -10.67 0.99
N LEU A 44 6.72 -11.16 -0.04
CA LEU A 44 5.59 -12.07 0.14
C LEU A 44 5.99 -13.52 0.43
N THR A 45 7.15 -13.96 -0.08
CA THR A 45 7.56 -15.37 0.03
C THR A 45 8.65 -15.62 1.05
N GLY A 46 9.36 -14.57 1.49
CA GLY A 46 10.61 -14.68 2.27
C GLY A 46 11.76 -15.31 1.47
N LYS A 47 11.57 -15.61 0.17
CA LYS A 47 12.55 -16.30 -0.67
C LYS A 47 12.98 -15.42 -1.82
N LYS A 48 14.30 -15.33 -2.00
CA LYS A 48 14.90 -14.61 -3.11
C LYS A 48 14.47 -15.24 -4.45
N PRO A 49 14.03 -14.46 -5.46
CA PRO A 49 13.80 -14.98 -6.79
C PRO A 49 15.08 -15.59 -7.40
N LEU A 50 14.94 -16.57 -8.27
CA LEU A 50 16.05 -17.05 -9.10
C LEU A 50 16.59 -15.88 -9.94
N SER A 51 17.92 -15.80 -10.07
CA SER A 51 18.53 -14.74 -10.87
C SER A 51 18.09 -14.85 -12.34
N ALA A 52 18.07 -13.71 -13.03
CA ALA A 52 17.74 -13.68 -14.44
C ALA A 52 18.70 -14.59 -15.26
N VAL A 53 19.97 -14.66 -14.87
CA VAL A 53 20.99 -15.52 -15.51
C VAL A 53 20.67 -17.01 -15.33
N GLU A 54 20.34 -17.46 -14.12
CA GLU A 54 19.94 -18.87 -13.88
C GLU A 54 18.68 -19.23 -14.68
N ARG A 55 17.77 -18.29 -14.83
CA ARG A 55 16.54 -18.51 -15.61
C ARG A 55 16.79 -18.58 -17.12
N THR A 56 17.76 -17.83 -17.65
CA THR A 56 18.16 -17.96 -19.08
C THR A 56 18.85 -19.28 -19.39
N THR A 57 19.46 -19.93 -18.39
CA THR A 57 20.05 -21.27 -18.54
C THR A 57 19.03 -22.43 -18.33
N GLY A 58 17.74 -22.10 -18.24
CA GLY A 58 16.66 -23.10 -18.17
C GLY A 58 16.15 -23.41 -16.77
N SER A 59 16.67 -22.80 -15.72
CA SER A 59 16.15 -22.98 -14.36
C SER A 59 14.75 -22.38 -14.24
N LYS A 60 13.79 -23.12 -13.68
CA LYS A 60 12.40 -22.67 -13.51
C LYS A 60 12.20 -22.03 -12.15
N MET A 61 11.78 -20.77 -12.16
CA MET A 61 11.35 -20.08 -10.94
C MET A 61 9.95 -20.56 -10.53
N LYS A 62 9.75 -20.80 -9.24
CA LYS A 62 8.41 -21.06 -8.71
C LYS A 62 7.55 -19.79 -8.80
N THR A 63 6.26 -19.97 -9.13
CA THR A 63 5.30 -18.86 -9.16
C THR A 63 5.09 -18.30 -7.74
N LEU A 64 4.53 -17.09 -7.65
CA LEU A 64 4.19 -16.52 -6.36
C LEU A 64 3.25 -17.45 -5.57
N ARG A 65 2.18 -17.94 -6.20
CA ARG A 65 1.19 -18.81 -5.54
C ARG A 65 1.71 -20.19 -5.15
N GLN A 66 2.75 -20.70 -5.82
CA GLN A 66 3.43 -21.91 -5.37
C GLN A 66 4.22 -21.72 -4.09
N GLN A 67 4.58 -20.48 -3.73
CA GLN A 67 5.33 -20.14 -2.52
C GLN A 67 4.45 -19.48 -1.44
N CYS A 68 3.39 -18.78 -1.86
CA CYS A 68 2.44 -18.03 -1.03
C CYS A 68 1.03 -18.28 -1.60
N PRO A 69 0.35 -19.37 -1.21
CA PRO A 69 -0.97 -19.74 -1.73
C PRO A 69 -2.07 -18.69 -1.49
N GLU A 70 -1.90 -17.87 -0.45
CA GLU A 70 -2.83 -16.78 -0.10
C GLU A 70 -2.75 -15.59 -1.06
N ALA A 71 -1.70 -15.50 -1.87
CA ALA A 71 -1.58 -14.44 -2.86
C ALA A 71 -2.70 -14.51 -3.89
N SER A 72 -3.29 -13.36 -4.22
CA SER A 72 -4.35 -13.29 -5.22
C SER A 72 -3.83 -13.71 -6.60
N GLU A 73 -4.72 -14.23 -7.45
CA GLU A 73 -4.39 -14.61 -8.84
C GLU A 73 -3.83 -13.42 -9.62
N ASN A 74 -4.35 -12.22 -9.37
CA ASN A 74 -3.89 -11.03 -10.06
C ASN A 74 -2.52 -10.58 -9.60
N THR A 75 -2.24 -10.64 -8.29
CA THR A 75 -0.90 -10.39 -7.77
C THR A 75 0.11 -11.39 -8.37
N ASN A 76 -0.26 -12.68 -8.44
CA ASN A 76 0.58 -13.69 -9.07
C ASN A 76 0.87 -13.33 -10.54
N ARG A 77 -0.17 -13.06 -11.33
CA ARG A 77 -0.05 -12.71 -12.75
C ARG A 77 0.72 -11.42 -12.99
N ALA A 78 0.48 -10.39 -12.16
CA ALA A 78 1.22 -9.13 -12.25
C ALA A 78 2.72 -9.33 -12.03
N ILE A 79 3.09 -10.10 -11.00
CA ILE A 79 4.49 -10.42 -10.71
C ILE A 79 5.10 -11.28 -11.82
N GLU A 80 4.39 -12.29 -12.34
CA GLU A 80 4.87 -13.11 -13.45
C GLU A 80 5.13 -12.27 -14.72
N ASN A 81 4.22 -11.34 -15.07
CA ASN A 81 4.38 -10.43 -16.19
C ASN A 81 5.56 -9.48 -16.02
N ALA A 82 5.74 -8.97 -14.80
CA ALA A 82 6.83 -8.05 -14.47
C ALA A 82 8.20 -8.74 -14.38
N LEU A 83 8.25 -10.04 -14.11
CA LEU A 83 9.47 -10.83 -14.03
C LEU A 83 9.84 -11.55 -15.34
N LYS A 84 9.19 -11.26 -16.48
CA LYS A 84 9.59 -11.81 -17.76
C LYS A 84 11.02 -11.42 -18.11
N LEU A 85 11.78 -12.39 -18.66
CA LEU A 85 13.19 -12.15 -19.02
C LEU A 85 13.29 -11.24 -20.24
N ASP A 86 12.45 -11.46 -21.24
CA ASP A 86 12.33 -10.57 -22.40
C ASP A 86 11.62 -9.28 -21.98
N TYR A 87 12.36 -8.18 -22.00
CA TYR A 87 11.83 -6.87 -21.63
C TYR A 87 10.68 -6.40 -22.54
N SER A 88 10.64 -6.86 -23.81
CA SER A 88 9.56 -6.47 -24.74
C SER A 88 8.22 -7.08 -24.37
N GLN A 89 8.22 -8.23 -23.69
CA GLN A 89 7.03 -8.93 -23.19
C GLN A 89 6.71 -8.58 -21.73
N ARG A 90 7.59 -7.85 -21.07
CA ARG A 90 7.46 -7.45 -19.68
C ARG A 90 6.46 -6.30 -19.55
N THR A 91 5.86 -6.13 -18.38
CA THR A 91 5.10 -4.92 -18.02
C THR A 91 5.97 -3.68 -18.23
N GLN A 92 5.51 -2.73 -19.05
CA GLN A 92 6.34 -1.65 -19.58
C GLN A 92 6.48 -0.46 -18.64
N SER A 93 5.56 -0.25 -17.73
CA SER A 93 5.58 0.89 -16.81
C SER A 93 5.12 0.51 -15.40
N MET A 94 5.52 1.33 -14.43
CA MET A 94 5.06 1.22 -13.05
C MET A 94 3.55 1.39 -12.95
N HIS A 95 2.98 2.26 -13.76
CA HIS A 95 1.53 2.47 -13.84
C HIS A 95 0.79 1.20 -14.30
N ASP A 96 1.31 0.51 -15.33
CA ASP A 96 0.71 -0.74 -15.82
C ASP A 96 0.88 -1.87 -14.81
N PHE A 97 1.99 -1.90 -14.07
CA PHE A 97 2.20 -2.86 -13.00
C PHE A 97 1.16 -2.66 -11.86
N LEU A 98 0.96 -1.44 -11.43
CA LEU A 98 -0.07 -1.10 -10.44
C LEU A 98 -1.48 -1.47 -10.93
N LYS A 99 -1.81 -1.16 -12.19
CA LYS A 99 -3.09 -1.59 -12.77
C LYS A 99 -3.28 -3.10 -12.77
N GLN A 100 -2.24 -3.88 -13.04
CA GLN A 100 -2.31 -5.34 -13.01
C GLN A 100 -2.50 -5.87 -11.59
N LEU A 101 -1.87 -5.26 -10.60
CA LEU A 101 -2.09 -5.58 -9.19
C LEU A 101 -3.54 -5.27 -8.78
N ASP A 102 -4.06 -4.13 -9.23
CA ASP A 102 -5.42 -3.66 -8.94
C ASP A 102 -6.49 -4.37 -9.78
N ALA A 103 -6.16 -5.03 -10.89
CA ALA A 103 -7.11 -5.65 -11.81
C ALA A 103 -7.98 -6.76 -11.18
N GLY A 104 -7.61 -7.25 -10.01
CA GLY A 104 -8.43 -8.13 -9.19
C GLY A 104 -9.07 -7.46 -8.02
N TYR A 105 -8.74 -6.23 -7.82
CA TYR A 105 -9.53 -5.35 -6.98
C TYR A 105 -10.82 -5.02 -7.77
N GLN A 106 -11.68 -6.02 -7.96
CA GLN A 106 -13.04 -5.82 -8.47
C GLN A 106 -13.72 -4.93 -7.46
N GLY A 107 -13.55 -3.59 -7.63
CA GLY A 107 -14.38 -2.61 -6.97
C GLY A 107 -14.69 -2.88 -5.50
N GLY A 108 -13.74 -3.44 -4.75
CA GLY A 108 -13.83 -3.42 -3.31
C GLY A 108 -13.87 -1.93 -2.95
N GLN A 109 -14.99 -1.53 -2.41
CA GLN A 109 -15.22 -0.16 -1.99
C GLN A 109 -13.99 0.36 -1.26
N ILE A 110 -13.27 1.33 -1.88
CA ILE A 110 -12.09 1.93 -1.25
C ILE A 110 -12.61 2.86 -0.16
N PRO A 111 -12.36 2.56 1.11
CA PRO A 111 -12.78 3.43 2.18
C PRO A 111 -11.98 4.72 2.13
N TYR A 112 -12.63 5.81 2.41
CA TYR A 112 -11.99 7.09 2.57
C TYR A 112 -12.73 7.95 3.59
N ILE A 113 -11.99 8.89 4.14
CA ILE A 113 -12.50 9.89 5.07
C ILE A 113 -12.51 11.23 4.33
N LYS A 114 -13.61 11.94 4.34
CA LYS A 114 -13.62 13.39 4.13
C LYS A 114 -13.51 14.05 5.49
N MET A 115 -12.49 14.81 5.70
CA MET A 115 -12.28 15.51 6.96
C MET A 115 -12.43 17.01 6.74
N GLN A 116 -13.04 17.67 7.69
CA GLN A 116 -13.07 19.11 7.82
C GLN A 116 -12.54 19.48 9.20
N THR A 117 -11.42 20.19 9.23
CA THR A 117 -10.78 20.60 10.47
C THR A 117 -10.31 22.04 10.32
N MET A 118 -10.71 22.94 11.25
CA MET A 118 -10.32 24.37 11.24
C MET A 118 -10.44 25.03 9.85
N GLY A 119 -11.56 24.77 9.12
CA GLY A 119 -11.80 25.33 7.80
C GLY A 119 -11.09 24.62 6.63
N ASN A 120 -10.17 23.69 6.89
CA ASN A 120 -9.51 22.90 5.87
C ASN A 120 -10.28 21.63 5.56
N ARG A 121 -10.51 21.38 4.28
CA ARG A 121 -11.10 20.12 3.80
C ARG A 121 -10.04 19.26 3.14
N ARG A 122 -9.97 17.99 3.57
CA ARG A 122 -9.05 16.99 3.01
C ARG A 122 -9.76 15.67 2.81
N LYS A 123 -9.20 14.83 1.94
CA LYS A 123 -9.66 13.47 1.70
C LYS A 123 -8.50 12.51 1.95
N PHE A 124 -8.72 11.51 2.78
CA PHE A 124 -7.76 10.50 3.12
C PHE A 124 -8.31 9.12 2.71
N ARG A 125 -7.56 8.39 1.86
CA ARG A 125 -7.89 7.01 1.44
C ARG A 125 -7.04 6.02 2.21
N PHE A 126 -7.60 4.86 2.49
CA PHE A 126 -6.88 3.79 3.18
C PHE A 126 -7.36 2.41 2.73
N LEU A 127 -6.66 1.37 3.12
CA LEU A 127 -6.99 -0.01 2.75
C LEU A 127 -7.97 -0.63 3.77
N SER A 128 -8.80 -1.56 3.31
CA SER A 128 -9.62 -2.36 4.21
C SER A 128 -8.74 -3.14 5.19
N GLY A 129 -9.14 -3.17 6.45
CA GLY A 129 -8.36 -3.75 7.53
C GLY A 129 -7.18 -2.92 8.02
N GLN A 130 -6.79 -1.86 7.29
CA GLN A 130 -5.77 -0.94 7.76
C GLN A 130 -6.29 -0.16 8.97
N ARG A 131 -5.50 -0.12 10.04
CA ARG A 131 -5.76 0.72 11.22
C ARG A 131 -5.24 2.12 10.97
N ILE A 132 -6.10 3.11 11.01
CA ILE A 132 -5.79 4.53 10.86
C ILE A 132 -5.81 5.19 12.22
N ARG A 133 -4.69 5.75 12.63
CA ARG A 133 -4.56 6.53 13.86
C ARG A 133 -4.79 8.00 13.57
N ILE A 134 -5.68 8.61 14.32
CA ILE A 134 -6.00 10.05 14.24
C ILE A 134 -5.65 10.67 15.58
N GLY A 135 -4.85 11.73 15.59
CA GLY A 135 -4.42 12.35 16.83
C GLY A 135 -3.48 13.52 16.62
N ARG A 136 -2.92 14.03 17.73
CA ARG A 136 -1.99 15.17 17.73
C ARG A 136 -0.55 14.75 17.44
N GLU A 137 -0.19 13.50 17.63
CA GLU A 137 1.16 13.00 17.41
C GLU A 137 1.49 12.95 15.92
N CYS A 138 2.70 13.40 15.54
CA CYS A 138 3.10 13.50 14.12
C CYS A 138 3.24 12.15 13.42
N ASP A 139 3.33 11.05 14.18
CA ASP A 139 3.36 9.68 13.66
C ASP A 139 1.96 9.08 13.44
N CYS A 140 0.89 9.84 13.76
CA CYS A 140 -0.47 9.47 13.38
C CYS A 140 -0.68 9.59 11.87
N ASP A 141 -1.46 8.67 11.29
CA ASP A 141 -1.82 8.70 9.86
C ASP A 141 -2.56 10.01 9.49
N ILE A 142 -3.35 10.54 10.43
CA ILE A 142 -3.97 11.87 10.36
C ILE A 142 -3.54 12.65 11.58
N CYS A 143 -2.60 13.58 11.36
CA CYS A 143 -2.08 14.45 12.42
C CYS A 143 -2.89 15.76 12.50
N LEU A 144 -3.43 16.06 13.71
CA LEU A 144 -4.18 17.27 14.04
C LEU A 144 -3.50 17.99 15.19
N MET A 145 -2.69 19.00 14.88
CA MET A 145 -1.90 19.75 15.86
C MET A 145 -2.76 20.73 16.67
N GLN A 146 -3.72 20.21 17.47
CA GLN A 146 -4.59 20.97 18.35
C GLN A 146 -4.37 20.52 19.80
N ALA A 147 -4.38 21.46 20.75
CA ALA A 147 -4.05 21.18 22.15
C ALA A 147 -5.07 20.26 22.84
N ASP A 148 -6.33 20.31 22.44
CA ASP A 148 -7.44 19.53 22.94
C ASP A 148 -7.57 18.13 22.32
N ILE A 149 -6.81 17.85 21.23
CA ILE A 149 -6.70 16.55 20.61
C ILE A 149 -5.64 15.70 21.36
N SER A 150 -5.99 14.48 21.74
CA SER A 150 -5.06 13.55 22.38
C SER A 150 -3.95 13.10 21.42
N ARG A 151 -2.80 12.62 21.94
CA ARG A 151 -1.69 12.10 21.13
C ARG A 151 -2.17 11.09 20.10
N ILE A 152 -2.80 10.01 20.55
CA ILE A 152 -3.69 9.16 19.74
C ILE A 152 -5.09 9.43 20.27
N HIS A 153 -5.94 10.01 19.43
CA HIS A 153 -7.29 10.41 19.84
C HIS A 153 -8.31 9.32 19.54
N CYS A 154 -8.28 8.79 18.33
CA CYS A 154 -9.07 7.63 17.96
C CYS A 154 -8.36 6.77 16.92
N GLU A 155 -8.83 5.53 16.81
CA GLU A 155 -8.43 4.59 15.77
C GLU A 155 -9.64 4.25 14.91
N LEU A 156 -9.42 4.13 13.60
CA LEU A 156 -10.44 3.79 12.61
C LEU A 156 -9.99 2.59 11.79
N ILE A 157 -10.91 1.65 11.57
CA ILE A 157 -10.73 0.50 10.68
C ILE A 157 -12.00 0.37 9.82
N TYR A 158 -11.82 0.02 8.55
CA TYR A 158 -12.94 -0.42 7.70
C TYR A 158 -12.88 -1.92 7.49
N ASP A 159 -13.95 -2.62 7.85
CA ASP A 159 -14.10 -4.05 7.58
C ASP A 159 -14.91 -4.27 6.30
N MET A 160 -14.26 -4.83 5.29
CA MET A 160 -14.87 -5.09 3.98
C MET A 160 -15.95 -6.18 4.05
N LYS A 161 -15.85 -7.14 4.99
CA LYS A 161 -16.82 -8.23 5.11
C LYS A 161 -18.15 -7.72 5.62
N SER A 162 -18.13 -6.92 6.68
CA SER A 162 -19.33 -6.29 7.25
C SER A 162 -19.72 -5.00 6.54
N LYS A 163 -18.85 -4.43 5.70
CA LYS A 163 -18.97 -3.11 5.05
C LYS A 163 -19.20 -1.98 6.05
N GLN A 164 -18.51 -2.04 7.17
CA GLN A 164 -18.67 -1.11 8.28
C GLN A 164 -17.34 -0.52 8.72
N PHE A 165 -17.41 0.66 9.30
CA PHE A 165 -16.30 1.32 9.96
C PHE A 165 -16.39 1.06 11.47
N VAL A 166 -15.25 0.82 12.09
CA VAL A 166 -15.12 0.72 13.56
C VAL A 166 -14.25 1.88 14.00
N VAL A 167 -14.81 2.78 14.81
CA VAL A 167 -14.11 3.92 15.42
C VAL A 167 -13.94 3.64 16.88
N THR A 168 -12.70 3.55 17.34
CA THR A 168 -12.37 3.33 18.77
C THR A 168 -11.88 4.64 19.38
N ASP A 169 -12.51 5.08 20.45
CA ASP A 169 -12.09 6.28 21.19
C ASP A 169 -10.93 5.94 22.14
N CYS A 170 -9.80 6.64 21.96
CA CYS A 170 -8.61 6.54 22.81
C CYS A 170 -8.36 7.83 23.61
N SER A 171 -9.25 8.82 23.49
CA SER A 171 -9.02 10.18 23.91
C SER A 171 -9.34 10.45 25.38
N SER A 172 -8.96 11.66 25.80
CA SER A 172 -9.38 12.23 27.09
C SER A 172 -10.58 13.17 26.94
N ASN A 173 -10.75 13.81 25.76
CA ASN A 173 -11.76 14.84 25.52
C ASN A 173 -12.95 14.35 24.67
N GLY A 174 -12.89 13.09 24.23
CA GLY A 174 -14.00 12.38 23.59
C GLY A 174 -14.04 12.42 22.08
N THR A 175 -14.45 11.27 21.53
CA THR A 175 -14.85 11.06 20.14
C THR A 175 -16.36 10.89 20.12
N TYR A 176 -17.04 11.60 19.23
CA TYR A 176 -18.50 11.70 19.21
C TYR A 176 -19.06 11.25 17.86
N THR A 177 -20.22 10.64 17.91
CA THR A 177 -21.04 10.30 16.76
C THR A 177 -22.39 11.04 16.88
N LYS A 178 -23.28 10.88 15.90
CA LYS A 178 -24.68 11.35 16.00
C LYS A 178 -25.46 10.77 17.20
N LEU A 179 -24.97 9.64 17.78
CA LEU A 179 -25.56 9.01 18.95
C LEU A 179 -24.95 9.50 20.27
N GLY A 180 -23.97 10.41 20.22
CA GLY A 180 -23.27 10.98 21.35
C GLY A 180 -21.84 10.49 21.51
N LEU A 181 -21.30 10.63 22.72
CA LEU A 181 -19.94 10.25 23.11
C LEU A 181 -19.73 8.73 23.00
N ILE A 182 -18.66 8.31 22.33
CA ILE A 182 -18.27 6.88 22.30
C ILE A 182 -17.73 6.47 23.67
N GLY A 183 -16.82 7.25 24.25
CA GLY A 183 -16.17 7.00 25.51
C GLY A 183 -14.87 6.23 25.41
N LYS A 184 -13.90 6.63 26.20
CA LYS A 184 -12.53 6.10 26.18
C LYS A 184 -12.48 4.58 26.30
N GLY A 185 -11.75 3.94 25.39
CA GLY A 185 -11.61 2.49 25.30
C GLY A 185 -12.84 1.76 24.71
N ARG A 186 -13.88 2.48 24.36
CA ARG A 186 -15.08 1.96 23.67
C ARG A 186 -14.99 2.23 22.17
N TYR A 187 -15.85 1.55 21.42
CA TYR A 187 -15.93 1.73 19.96
C TYR A 187 -17.38 1.94 19.50
N ALA A 188 -17.51 2.57 18.37
CA ALA A 188 -18.76 2.68 17.62
C ALA A 188 -18.62 2.00 16.24
N ILE A 189 -19.70 1.34 15.83
CA ILE A 189 -19.81 0.76 14.48
C ILE A 189 -20.63 1.73 13.64
N LEU A 190 -20.02 2.21 12.54
CA LEU A 190 -20.58 3.21 11.65
C LEU A 190 -20.67 2.66 10.23
N LYS A 191 -21.65 3.12 9.47
CA LYS A 191 -21.84 2.75 8.06
C LYS A 191 -21.23 3.79 7.13
N PRO A 192 -20.95 3.45 5.86
CA PRO A 192 -20.70 4.46 4.84
C PRO A 192 -21.81 5.50 4.81
N GLY A 193 -21.45 6.79 4.80
CA GLY A 193 -22.36 7.92 4.95
C GLY A 193 -22.57 8.41 6.38
N ASP A 194 -22.15 7.64 7.39
CA ASP A 194 -22.10 8.14 8.78
C ASP A 194 -20.85 9.00 9.00
N SER A 195 -20.84 9.73 10.11
CA SER A 195 -19.75 10.62 10.49
C SER A 195 -19.50 10.62 11.98
N PHE A 196 -18.32 11.10 12.35
CA PHE A 196 -17.93 11.34 13.72
C PHE A 196 -17.12 12.63 13.84
N TYR A 197 -16.93 13.14 15.04
CA TYR A 197 -16.08 14.32 15.28
C TYR A 197 -15.26 14.13 16.57
N LEU A 198 -14.18 14.87 16.64
CA LEU A 198 -13.26 14.86 17.78
C LEU A 198 -13.42 16.15 18.57
N VAL A 199 -13.72 16.02 19.86
CA VAL A 199 -13.88 17.14 20.83
C VAL A 199 -15.04 18.06 20.46
N CYS A 200 -15.02 18.66 19.28
CA CYS A 200 -15.99 19.64 18.81
C CYS A 200 -16.34 19.43 17.32
N PRO A 201 -17.51 19.90 16.86
CA PRO A 201 -18.00 19.68 15.49
C PRO A 201 -17.08 20.28 14.40
N GLU A 202 -16.18 21.17 14.71
CA GLU A 202 -15.21 21.73 13.77
C GLU A 202 -14.19 20.68 13.29
N ASN A 203 -14.01 19.59 14.04
CA ASN A 203 -13.15 18.46 13.70
C ASN A 203 -13.99 17.27 13.21
N TRP A 204 -14.61 17.42 12.06
CA TRP A 204 -15.58 16.49 11.49
C TRP A 204 -14.96 15.53 10.47
N PHE A 205 -15.44 14.29 10.48
CA PHE A 205 -14.98 13.20 9.63
C PHE A 205 -16.18 12.44 9.04
N ASP A 206 -16.39 12.55 7.74
CA ASP A 206 -17.38 11.75 7.00
C ASP A 206 -16.74 10.47 6.50
N LEU A 207 -17.40 9.35 6.70
CA LEU A 207 -16.98 8.01 6.34
C LEU A 207 -17.64 7.59 5.04
N GLU A 208 -16.86 7.37 4.00
CA GLU A 208 -17.36 7.01 2.69
C GLU A 208 -16.60 5.83 2.09
N VAL A 209 -17.20 5.20 1.09
CA VAL A 209 -16.58 4.18 0.23
C VAL A 209 -16.92 4.49 -1.21
N LYS A 210 -15.97 4.23 -2.11
CA LYS A 210 -16.12 4.47 -3.54
C LYS A 210 -15.94 3.16 -4.31
#